data_b0e1a1f8be765a41f3f3de588781f355
#
_entry.id   b0e1a1f8be765a41f3f3de588781f355
#
_cell.length_a   1.000
_cell.length_b   1.000
_cell.length_c   1.000
_cell.angle_alpha   90.00
_cell.angle_beta   90.00
_cell.angle_gamma   90.00
#
_symmetry.space_group_name_H-M   'P 1'
#
loop_
_entity.id
_entity.type
_entity.pdbx_description
1 polymer ?
#
loop_
_entity_poly.entity_id
_entity_poly.type
_entity_poly.pdbx_seq_one_letter_code
_entity_poly.pdbx_strand_id
1 'polypeptide(L)'
;MQKISRRKAIGVMALIGTGLALGRALAQTMTPLKITDLSQLAKEWDSVPFDFGSTKSLLVRVPKPEQEDPRVQEVKQGDSSVYLSAYTLVCTHQGCTPNLPNAQHQLVCPCHGSTYNADGTVVRGPARLPLKGIKLEVKEGTVFATGYLKG
;
A
#
# COMPACT_ATOMS: atom_id res chain seq x y z
N MET A 1 50.63 -72.37 12.65
CA MET A 1 49.43 -72.30 11.77
C MET A 1 48.54 -71.17 12.32
N GLN A 2 48.60 -70.00 11.74
CA GLN A 2 47.76 -68.86 12.15
C GLN A 2 46.77 -68.48 11.04
N LYS A 3 45.48 -68.49 11.36
CA LYS A 3 44.39 -68.14 10.49
C LYS A 3 44.26 -66.61 10.39
N ILE A 4 44.40 -66.10 9.17
CA ILE A 4 44.20 -64.70 8.87
C ILE A 4 42.69 -64.42 8.73
N SER A 5 42.14 -63.64 9.63
CA SER A 5 40.75 -63.18 9.58
C SER A 5 40.62 -61.96 8.63
N ARG A 6 39.82 -62.10 7.58
CA ARG A 6 39.47 -61.01 6.66
C ARG A 6 38.39 -60.12 7.31
N ARG A 7 38.74 -58.94 7.74
CA ARG A 7 37.76 -57.91 8.14
C ARG A 7 37.19 -57.26 6.89
N LYS A 8 35.89 -57.42 6.71
CA LYS A 8 35.11 -56.71 5.69
C LYS A 8 35.01 -55.23 6.09
N ALA A 9 35.52 -54.33 5.24
CA ALA A 9 35.31 -52.92 5.33
C ALA A 9 33.89 -52.61 4.84
N ILE A 10 33.03 -52.11 5.72
CA ILE A 10 31.70 -51.59 5.37
C ILE A 10 31.90 -50.12 5.02
N GLY A 11 31.75 -49.83 3.72
CA GLY A 11 31.76 -48.47 3.21
C GLY A 11 30.49 -47.73 3.69
N VAL A 12 30.68 -46.71 4.48
CA VAL A 12 29.61 -45.78 4.82
C VAL A 12 29.44 -44.82 3.64
N MET A 13 28.37 -44.98 2.86
CA MET A 13 27.94 -44.02 1.87
C MET A 13 27.35 -42.83 2.59
N ALA A 14 28.04 -41.69 2.60
CA ALA A 14 27.49 -40.41 3.04
C ALA A 14 26.53 -39.90 1.97
N LEU A 15 25.24 -39.94 2.27
CA LEU A 15 24.21 -39.24 1.49
C LEU A 15 24.38 -37.75 1.72
N ILE A 16 24.92 -37.05 0.70
CA ILE A 16 24.91 -35.59 0.65
C ILE A 16 23.48 -35.17 0.34
N GLY A 17 22.75 -34.85 1.38
CA GLY A 17 21.43 -34.20 1.25
C GLY A 17 21.59 -32.81 0.68
N THR A 18 21.23 -32.63 -0.59
CA THR A 18 21.03 -31.28 -1.18
C THR A 18 19.82 -30.63 -0.53
N GLY A 19 20.08 -29.86 0.53
CA GLY A 19 19.07 -29.00 1.13
C GLY A 19 18.62 -27.95 0.11
N LEU A 20 17.41 -28.11 -0.43
CA LEU A 20 16.73 -27.01 -1.10
C LEU A 20 16.52 -25.91 -0.09
N ALA A 21 17.36 -24.88 -0.15
CA ALA A 21 17.10 -23.60 0.53
C ALA A 21 15.87 -22.98 -0.15
N LEU A 22 14.69 -23.21 0.41
CA LEU A 22 13.50 -22.40 0.13
C LEU A 22 13.83 -20.97 0.52
N GLY A 23 14.24 -20.18 -0.46
CA GLY A 23 14.40 -18.75 -0.34
C GLY A 23 13.06 -18.14 0.09
N ARG A 24 12.88 -17.95 1.39
CA ARG A 24 11.80 -17.12 1.91
C ARG A 24 12.07 -15.72 1.40
N ALA A 25 11.32 -15.30 0.35
CA ALA A 25 11.26 -13.90 -0.05
C ALA A 25 10.85 -13.12 1.19
N LEU A 26 11.80 -12.39 1.78
CA LEU A 26 11.52 -11.43 2.83
C LEU A 26 10.66 -10.34 2.19
N ALA A 27 9.35 -10.41 2.40
CA ALA A 27 8.49 -9.28 2.13
C ALA A 27 9.08 -8.10 2.91
N GLN A 28 9.56 -7.11 2.20
CA GLN A 28 10.05 -5.86 2.82
C GLN A 28 8.86 -5.24 3.54
N THR A 29 8.76 -5.47 4.84
CA THR A 29 7.79 -4.80 5.69
C THR A 29 8.26 -3.35 5.82
N MET A 30 7.64 -2.46 5.06
CA MET A 30 7.85 -1.03 5.23
C MET A 30 7.43 -0.66 6.66
N THR A 31 8.29 0.08 7.35
CA THR A 31 7.93 0.62 8.67
C THR A 31 6.68 1.51 8.51
N PRO A 32 5.61 1.27 9.29
CA PRO A 32 4.41 2.09 9.24
C PRO A 32 4.74 3.57 9.47
N LEU A 33 4.30 4.43 8.55
CA LEU A 33 4.48 5.87 8.66
C LEU A 33 3.23 6.48 9.29
N LYS A 34 3.37 7.13 10.45
CA LYS A 34 2.28 7.94 11.02
C LYS A 34 1.96 9.10 10.09
N ILE A 35 0.67 9.22 9.71
CA ILE A 35 0.18 10.33 8.89
C ILE A 35 -0.45 11.40 9.79
N THR A 36 -1.51 11.04 10.51
CA THR A 36 -2.30 11.97 11.33
C THR A 36 -3.19 11.21 12.31
N ASP A 37 -3.89 11.92 13.17
CA ASP A 37 -4.95 11.35 13.99
C ASP A 37 -6.31 11.55 13.30
N LEU A 38 -7.24 10.59 13.46
CA LEU A 38 -8.58 10.62 12.83
C LEU A 38 -9.39 11.88 13.18
N SER A 39 -9.09 12.50 14.32
CA SER A 39 -9.73 13.76 14.72
C SER A 39 -9.48 14.92 13.74
N GLN A 40 -8.39 14.85 12.96
CA GLN A 40 -8.08 15.82 11.91
C GLN A 40 -8.90 15.60 10.62
N LEU A 41 -9.62 14.48 10.54
CA LEU A 41 -10.49 14.10 9.43
C LEU A 41 -11.95 14.05 9.94
N ALA A 42 -12.43 15.14 10.56
CA ALA A 42 -13.72 15.18 11.24
C ALA A 42 -14.92 15.13 10.27
N LYS A 43 -14.75 15.67 9.06
CA LYS A 43 -15.79 15.78 8.04
C LYS A 43 -15.39 15.02 6.77
N GLU A 44 -16.38 14.62 5.99
CA GLU A 44 -16.17 14.16 4.61
C GLU A 44 -15.43 15.24 3.82
N TRP A 45 -14.48 14.78 3.00
CA TRP A 45 -13.56 15.57 2.18
C TRP A 45 -12.46 16.31 2.95
N ASP A 46 -12.40 16.20 4.27
CA ASP A 46 -11.19 16.60 5.01
C ASP A 46 -10.00 15.77 4.47
N SER A 47 -8.89 16.45 4.27
CA SER A 47 -7.70 15.83 3.69
C SER A 47 -6.41 16.29 4.36
N VAL A 48 -5.44 15.40 4.40
CA VAL A 48 -4.12 15.64 4.99
C VAL A 48 -3.05 15.26 3.97
N PRO A 49 -2.29 16.25 3.44
CA PRO A 49 -1.09 15.97 2.65
C PRO A 49 0.00 15.35 3.52
N PHE A 50 0.74 14.39 2.96
CA PHE A 50 1.88 13.77 3.62
C PHE A 50 2.89 13.26 2.58
N ASP A 51 4.11 12.98 3.01
CA ASP A 51 5.11 12.36 2.16
C ASP A 51 5.22 10.87 2.47
N PHE A 52 4.98 10.01 1.48
CA PHE A 52 5.18 8.57 1.58
C PHE A 52 6.46 8.17 0.86
N GLY A 53 7.52 7.93 1.64
CA GLY A 53 8.88 7.89 1.12
C GLY A 53 9.29 9.27 0.58
N SER A 54 9.69 9.33 -0.68
CA SER A 54 10.01 10.59 -1.38
C SER A 54 8.85 11.15 -2.19
N THR A 55 7.65 10.59 -2.07
CA THR A 55 6.51 10.90 -2.94
C THR A 55 5.43 11.66 -2.16
N LYS A 56 5.05 12.84 -2.68
CA LYS A 56 3.89 13.58 -2.18
C LYS A 56 2.63 12.72 -2.30
N SER A 57 1.85 12.71 -1.25
CA SER A 57 0.67 11.86 -1.11
C SER A 57 -0.45 12.61 -0.41
N LEU A 58 -1.67 12.09 -0.53
CA LEU A 58 -2.84 12.67 0.10
C LEU A 58 -3.65 11.58 0.79
N LEU A 59 -4.08 11.86 2.01
CA LEU A 59 -5.09 11.11 2.75
C LEU A 59 -6.37 11.92 2.75
N VAL A 60 -7.50 11.31 2.42
CA VAL A 60 -8.81 11.96 2.34
C VAL A 60 -9.86 11.12 3.05
N ARG A 61 -10.71 11.74 3.85
CA ARG A 61 -11.94 11.14 4.32
C ARG A 61 -12.99 11.27 3.22
N VAL A 62 -13.47 10.13 2.74
CA VAL A 62 -14.47 10.07 1.65
C VAL A 62 -15.82 9.61 2.19
N PRO A 63 -16.93 9.88 1.48
CA PRO A 63 -18.23 9.27 1.78
C PRO A 63 -18.16 7.74 1.70
N LYS A 64 -19.16 7.08 2.29
CA LYS A 64 -19.33 5.64 2.10
C LYS A 64 -19.48 5.34 0.60
N PRO A 65 -18.62 4.49 0.02
CA PRO A 65 -18.76 4.14 -1.38
C PRO A 65 -20.04 3.32 -1.64
N GLU A 66 -20.69 3.56 -2.77
CA GLU A 66 -21.89 2.81 -3.19
C GLU A 66 -21.56 1.35 -3.53
N GLN A 67 -20.36 1.12 -4.02
CA GLN A 67 -19.80 -0.20 -4.33
C GLN A 67 -18.45 -0.36 -3.63
N GLU A 68 -18.08 -1.60 -3.32
CA GLU A 68 -16.76 -1.88 -2.74
C GLU A 68 -15.65 -1.39 -3.67
N ASP A 69 -14.83 -0.50 -3.16
CA ASP A 69 -13.63 0.00 -3.83
C ASP A 69 -12.40 -0.34 -2.97
N PRO A 70 -11.47 -1.16 -3.47
CA PRO A 70 -10.29 -1.56 -2.71
C PRO A 70 -9.38 -0.39 -2.30
N ARG A 71 -9.58 0.80 -2.88
CA ARG A 71 -8.85 2.02 -2.53
C ARG A 71 -9.49 2.77 -1.38
N VAL A 72 -10.76 2.48 -1.05
CA VAL A 72 -11.46 3.06 0.08
C VAL A 72 -11.44 2.08 1.23
N GLN A 73 -10.85 2.48 2.34
CA GLN A 73 -10.70 1.64 3.50
C GLN A 73 -11.69 2.07 4.59
N GLU A 74 -12.54 1.14 5.01
CA GLU A 74 -13.44 1.34 6.13
C GLU A 74 -12.67 1.24 7.45
N VAL A 75 -12.88 2.24 8.31
CA VAL A 75 -12.34 2.28 9.68
C VAL A 75 -13.50 2.34 10.65
N LYS A 76 -13.65 1.31 11.46
CA LYS A 76 -14.69 1.26 12.49
C LYS A 76 -14.30 2.10 13.71
N GLN A 77 -15.25 2.92 14.16
CA GLN A 77 -15.14 3.73 15.37
C GLN A 77 -16.38 3.46 16.25
N GLY A 78 -16.30 2.46 17.13
CA GLY A 78 -17.46 2.00 17.88
C GLY A 78 -18.56 1.53 16.94
N ASP A 79 -19.75 2.14 17.03
CA ASP A 79 -20.93 1.83 16.21
C ASP A 79 -20.95 2.58 14.86
N SER A 80 -19.97 3.44 14.59
CA SER A 80 -19.86 4.20 13.34
C SER A 80 -18.65 3.77 12.51
N SER A 81 -18.69 4.09 11.22
CA SER A 81 -17.57 3.86 10.31
C SER A 81 -17.19 5.15 9.61
N VAL A 82 -15.90 5.34 9.39
CA VAL A 82 -15.36 6.36 8.50
C VAL A 82 -14.65 5.68 7.33
N TYR A 83 -14.65 6.32 6.18
CA TYR A 83 -14.07 5.80 4.96
C TYR A 83 -12.89 6.67 4.54
N LEU A 84 -11.75 6.06 4.33
CA LEU A 84 -10.50 6.74 4.02
C LEU A 84 -9.95 6.26 2.69
N SER A 85 -9.48 7.19 1.88
CA SER A 85 -8.68 6.91 0.69
C SER A 85 -7.32 7.60 0.82
N ALA A 86 -6.25 6.91 0.49
CA ALA A 86 -4.91 7.49 0.44
C ALA A 86 -4.19 7.07 -0.84
N TYR A 87 -3.48 8.02 -1.44
CA TYR A 87 -2.83 7.79 -2.72
C TYR A 87 -1.66 8.75 -2.94
N THR A 88 -0.78 8.39 -3.87
CA THR A 88 0.32 9.26 -4.27
C THR A 88 -0.18 10.36 -5.20
N LEU A 89 0.34 11.57 -5.06
CA LEU A 89 0.10 12.69 -5.97
C LEU A 89 1.04 12.61 -7.19
N VAL A 90 0.98 11.48 -7.89
CA VAL A 90 1.73 11.24 -9.13
C VAL A 90 0.74 10.93 -10.24
N CYS A 91 0.57 11.88 -11.15
CA CYS A 91 -0.35 11.74 -12.28
C CYS A 91 0.01 10.51 -13.12
N THR A 92 -0.94 9.62 -13.29
CA THR A 92 -0.75 8.34 -14.02
C THR A 92 -0.60 8.50 -15.53
N HIS A 93 -0.70 9.73 -16.05
CA HIS A 93 -0.36 10.04 -17.43
C HIS A 93 1.16 10.12 -17.65
N GLN A 94 1.84 11.08 -17.01
CA GLN A 94 3.28 11.33 -17.19
C GLN A 94 4.00 11.79 -15.90
N GLY A 95 3.45 11.46 -14.73
CA GLY A 95 4.16 11.65 -13.45
C GLY A 95 4.13 13.07 -12.87
N CYS A 96 3.43 14.05 -13.49
CA CYS A 96 3.25 15.36 -12.88
C CYS A 96 2.48 15.27 -11.55
N THR A 97 2.64 16.26 -10.69
CA THR A 97 1.90 16.33 -9.42
C THR A 97 0.56 17.02 -9.65
N PRO A 98 -0.58 16.34 -9.47
CA PRO A 98 -1.89 16.97 -9.46
C PRO A 98 -2.02 18.00 -8.35
N ASN A 99 -2.85 19.03 -8.57
CA ASN A 99 -3.21 19.98 -7.52
C ASN A 99 -4.00 19.26 -6.41
N LEU A 100 -4.05 19.87 -5.22
CA LEU A 100 -4.92 19.40 -4.15
C LEU A 100 -6.40 19.55 -4.56
N PRO A 101 -7.33 18.83 -3.90
CA PRO A 101 -8.74 18.88 -4.24
C PRO A 101 -9.30 20.31 -4.22
N ASN A 102 -10.03 20.65 -5.27
CA ASN A 102 -10.76 21.92 -5.40
C ASN A 102 -12.13 21.85 -4.72
N ALA A 103 -12.94 22.91 -4.86
CA ALA A 103 -14.30 23.01 -4.30
C ALA A 103 -15.27 21.95 -4.85
N GLN A 104 -14.97 21.32 -6.01
CA GLN A 104 -15.73 20.22 -6.59
C GLN A 104 -15.19 18.85 -6.15
N HIS A 105 -14.31 18.81 -5.18
CA HIS A 105 -13.60 17.61 -4.72
C HIS A 105 -12.86 16.88 -5.86
N GLN A 106 -12.19 17.66 -6.72
CA GLN A 106 -11.42 17.14 -7.84
C GLN A 106 -9.99 17.64 -7.82
N LEU A 107 -9.07 16.76 -8.21
CA LEU A 107 -7.66 17.08 -8.43
C LEU A 107 -7.42 17.25 -9.93
N VAL A 108 -6.86 18.38 -10.34
CA VAL A 108 -6.51 18.62 -11.73
C VAL A 108 -4.99 18.58 -11.87
N CYS A 109 -4.51 17.78 -12.81
CA CYS A 109 -3.09 17.74 -13.17
C CYS A 109 -2.76 18.92 -14.09
N PRO A 110 -1.85 19.84 -13.69
CA PRO A 110 -1.59 21.06 -14.46
C PRO A 110 -0.89 20.81 -15.79
N CYS A 111 -0.20 19.66 -15.95
CA CYS A 111 0.58 19.40 -17.16
C CYS A 111 -0.30 19.18 -18.40
N HIS A 112 -1.31 18.31 -18.30
CA HIS A 112 -2.12 17.91 -19.46
C HIS A 112 -3.63 17.83 -19.13
N GLY A 113 -4.07 18.34 -17.99
CA GLY A 113 -5.48 18.44 -17.62
C GLY A 113 -6.15 17.13 -17.20
N SER A 114 -5.40 16.06 -16.92
CA SER A 114 -6.00 14.87 -16.29
C SER A 114 -6.69 15.25 -15.00
N THR A 115 -7.90 14.75 -14.80
CA THR A 115 -8.72 15.10 -13.64
C THR A 115 -9.11 13.83 -12.88
N TYR A 116 -9.00 13.90 -11.55
CA TYR A 116 -9.33 12.82 -10.63
C TYR A 116 -10.35 13.32 -9.60
N ASN A 117 -11.19 12.43 -9.11
CA ASN A 117 -11.98 12.69 -7.90
C ASN A 117 -11.07 12.70 -6.67
N ALA A 118 -11.55 13.27 -5.57
CA ALA A 118 -10.79 13.30 -4.31
C ALA A 118 -10.53 11.92 -3.69
N ASP A 119 -11.18 10.86 -4.17
CA ASP A 119 -10.86 9.46 -3.83
C ASP A 119 -9.71 8.87 -4.66
N GLY A 120 -9.18 9.62 -5.64
CA GLY A 120 -8.11 9.21 -6.54
C GLY A 120 -8.57 8.54 -7.83
N THR A 121 -9.89 8.38 -8.08
CA THR A 121 -10.44 7.82 -9.33
C THR A 121 -10.31 8.79 -10.49
N VAL A 122 -10.15 8.26 -11.71
CA VAL A 122 -10.10 9.09 -12.94
C VAL A 122 -11.47 9.62 -13.31
N VAL A 123 -11.57 10.93 -13.53
CA VAL A 123 -12.74 11.60 -14.10
C VAL A 123 -12.53 11.86 -15.59
N ARG A 124 -11.35 12.38 -15.97
CA ARG A 124 -11.03 12.76 -17.33
C ARG A 124 -9.55 12.53 -17.62
N GLY A 125 -9.29 11.99 -18.82
CA GLY A 125 -7.95 11.81 -19.36
C GLY A 125 -7.19 13.12 -19.62
N PRO A 126 -5.94 12.99 -20.10
CA PRO A 126 -5.36 11.77 -20.74
C PRO A 126 -4.98 10.62 -19.81
N ALA A 127 -4.89 10.78 -18.50
CA ALA A 127 -4.72 9.66 -17.58
C ALA A 127 -5.86 8.63 -17.73
N ARG A 128 -5.51 7.35 -17.65
CA ARG A 128 -6.45 6.22 -17.79
C ARG A 128 -6.58 5.37 -16.52
N LEU A 129 -5.65 5.51 -15.60
CA LEU A 129 -5.59 4.77 -14.36
C LEU A 129 -5.79 5.68 -13.16
N PRO A 130 -6.40 5.21 -12.08
CA PRO A 130 -6.50 5.96 -10.85
C PRO A 130 -5.11 6.27 -10.27
N LEU A 131 -5.03 7.23 -9.37
CA LEU A 131 -3.81 7.51 -8.60
C LEU A 131 -3.43 6.27 -7.78
N LYS A 132 -2.13 6.03 -7.62
CA LYS A 132 -1.63 4.83 -6.94
C LYS A 132 -2.02 4.85 -5.46
N GLY A 133 -2.85 3.90 -5.06
CA GLY A 133 -3.36 3.79 -3.69
C GLY A 133 -2.30 3.40 -2.67
N ILE A 134 -2.49 3.90 -1.46
CA ILE A 134 -1.67 3.61 -0.29
C ILE A 134 -2.52 2.83 0.72
N LYS A 135 -1.97 1.74 1.23
CA LYS A 135 -2.60 0.92 2.26
C LYS A 135 -2.50 1.64 3.60
N LEU A 136 -3.63 1.73 4.30
CA LEU A 136 -3.74 2.34 5.62
C LEU A 136 -3.91 1.29 6.71
N GLU A 137 -3.49 1.65 7.90
CA GLU A 137 -3.80 0.97 9.15
C GLU A 137 -4.15 2.02 10.19
N VAL A 138 -5.19 1.77 10.97
CA VAL A 138 -5.58 2.68 12.06
C VAL A 138 -5.42 1.96 13.39
N LYS A 139 -4.64 2.56 14.27
CA LYS A 139 -4.40 2.08 15.63
C LYS A 139 -4.67 3.20 16.62
N GLU A 140 -5.54 2.96 17.58
CA GLU A 140 -5.85 3.92 18.66
C GLU A 140 -6.18 5.33 18.13
N GLY A 141 -6.94 5.39 17.03
CA GLY A 141 -7.32 6.66 16.39
C GLY A 141 -6.23 7.32 15.55
N THR A 142 -5.05 6.74 15.46
CA THR A 142 -3.96 7.23 14.61
C THR A 142 -3.90 6.48 13.29
N VAL A 143 -3.78 7.20 12.18
CA VAL A 143 -3.71 6.67 10.81
C VAL A 143 -2.26 6.51 10.38
N PHE A 144 -1.91 5.32 9.89
CA PHE A 144 -0.59 4.97 9.38
C PHE A 144 -0.66 4.52 7.92
N ALA A 145 0.33 4.92 7.13
CA ALA A 145 0.59 4.34 5.82
C ALA A 145 1.53 3.13 5.98
N THR A 146 1.15 1.98 5.41
CA THR A 146 1.87 0.71 5.60
C THR A 146 2.42 0.11 4.32
N GLY A 147 2.12 0.68 3.17
CA GLY A 147 2.57 0.20 1.87
C GLY A 147 1.69 0.71 0.74
N TYR A 148 1.86 0.14 -0.44
CA TYR A 148 0.99 0.42 -1.57
C TYR A 148 -0.11 -0.63 -1.69
N LEU A 149 -1.27 -0.22 -2.17
CA LEU A 149 -2.31 -1.16 -2.59
C LEU A 149 -1.81 -1.92 -3.82
N LYS A 150 -2.19 -3.19 -3.90
CA LYS A 150 -1.94 -3.98 -5.12
C LYS A 150 -2.88 -3.44 -6.21
N GLY A 151 -2.31 -3.08 -7.35
CA GLY A 151 -3.07 -2.71 -8.54
C GLY A 151 -3.58 -3.93 -9.27
#